data_b9cdb93abfb4a6c90b565c80ddec1bdb
#
_entry.id   b9cdb93abfb4a6c90b565c80ddec1bdb
#
_cell.length_a   1.000
_cell.length_b   1.000
_cell.length_c   1.000
_cell.angle_alpha   90.00
_cell.angle_beta   90.00
_cell.angle_gamma   90.00
#
_symmetry.space_group_name_H-M   'P 1'
#
loop_
_entity.id
_entity.type
_entity.pdbx_description
1 polymer ?
#
loop_
_entity_poly.entity_id
_entity_poly.type
_entity_poly.pdbx_seq_one_letter_code
_entity_poly.pdbx_strand_id
1 'polypeptide(L)'
;MTGLFMHDHVSYEGIFITGMLFSLVGLLCAICVKARTPESIKNRQQEKPQAETATTNSKLSLDRFILIKGIPVSIALLMLSIPYGATTNFVAMYAREIHLDVPSGFFFTLMAVGMGASRLVAGKKVDQGYITQCIHVGLYPVILAFFMLSMCRFIAPESMNAAEWLFFAVPLLLGIGFGIIFPAMNTLYINLAPNNQRATATSTYLTAWDVGIGIGILSSGVIAQHFTFYMVYLIGSVLCTVSLIFFVCKVTPHYNKNKLR
;
A
#
# COMPACT_ATOMS: atom_id res chain seq x y z
N MET A 1 -16.63 -10.62 -2.02
CA MET A 1 -17.84 -11.20 -2.61
C MET A 1 -17.79 -12.72 -2.68
N THR A 2 -16.79 -13.30 -3.31
CA THR A 2 -16.64 -14.76 -3.35
C THR A 2 -16.69 -15.41 -1.97
N GLY A 3 -16.03 -14.85 -0.96
CA GLY A 3 -16.04 -15.38 0.40
C GLY A 3 -17.41 -15.31 1.10
N LEU A 4 -18.19 -14.23 0.92
CA LEU A 4 -19.55 -14.12 1.45
C LEU A 4 -20.53 -15.05 0.72
N PHE A 5 -20.46 -15.08 -0.61
CA PHE A 5 -21.28 -15.98 -1.43
C PHE A 5 -20.99 -17.45 -1.11
N MET A 6 -19.72 -17.79 -0.87
CA MET A 6 -19.32 -19.15 -0.48
C MET A 6 -19.70 -19.48 0.97
N HIS A 7 -19.70 -18.49 1.89
CA HIS A 7 -20.17 -18.69 3.25
C HIS A 7 -21.65 -19.11 3.29
N ASP A 8 -22.48 -18.48 2.46
CA ASP A 8 -23.92 -18.74 2.44
C ASP A 8 -24.29 -20.05 1.72
N HIS A 9 -23.42 -20.55 0.83
CA HIS A 9 -23.72 -21.71 -0.04
C HIS A 9 -22.82 -22.93 0.17
N VAL A 10 -21.59 -22.78 0.70
CA VAL A 10 -20.57 -23.86 0.69
C VAL A 10 -19.86 -24.08 2.04
N SER A 11 -20.30 -23.46 3.14
CA SER A 11 -19.60 -23.56 4.44
C SER A 11 -18.19 -22.96 4.49
N TYR A 12 -17.68 -22.69 5.68
CA TYR A 12 -16.31 -22.19 5.91
C TYR A 12 -15.22 -23.06 5.30
N GLU A 13 -15.40 -24.39 5.31
CA GLU A 13 -14.45 -25.34 4.72
C GLU A 13 -14.24 -25.10 3.22
N GLY A 14 -15.29 -24.75 2.48
CA GLY A 14 -15.20 -24.43 1.07
C GLY A 14 -14.35 -23.22 0.75
N ILE A 15 -14.33 -22.22 1.62
CA ILE A 15 -13.47 -21.01 1.46
C ILE A 15 -11.99 -21.41 1.56
N PHE A 16 -11.65 -22.23 2.57
CA PHE A 16 -10.27 -22.70 2.76
C PHE A 16 -9.80 -23.60 1.62
N ILE A 17 -10.65 -24.54 1.16
CA ILE A 17 -10.35 -25.43 0.04
C ILE A 17 -10.11 -24.61 -1.23
N THR A 18 -10.95 -23.60 -1.51
CA THR A 18 -10.78 -22.73 -2.68
C THR A 18 -9.47 -21.95 -2.60
N GLY A 19 -9.14 -21.38 -1.44
CA GLY A 19 -7.87 -20.70 -1.21
C GLY A 19 -6.66 -21.61 -1.42
N MET A 20 -6.75 -22.86 -0.95
CA MET A 20 -5.72 -23.87 -1.15
C MET A 20 -5.55 -24.24 -2.63
N LEU A 21 -6.65 -24.41 -3.38
CA LEU A 21 -6.60 -24.69 -4.82
C LEU A 21 -5.94 -23.55 -5.61
N PHE A 22 -6.30 -22.28 -5.32
CA PHE A 22 -5.65 -21.13 -5.95
C PHE A 22 -4.15 -21.06 -5.62
N SER A 23 -3.77 -21.35 -4.39
CA SER A 23 -2.36 -21.41 -3.99
C SER A 23 -1.60 -22.52 -4.71
N LEU A 24 -2.23 -23.68 -4.90
CA LEU A 24 -1.65 -24.81 -5.65
C LEU A 24 -1.45 -24.44 -7.12
N VAL A 25 -2.45 -23.80 -7.75
CA VAL A 25 -2.34 -23.30 -9.13
C VAL A 25 -1.20 -22.28 -9.24
N GLY A 26 -1.11 -21.34 -8.28
CA GLY A 26 -0.01 -20.38 -8.23
C GLY A 26 1.37 -21.03 -8.12
N LEU A 27 1.49 -22.08 -7.30
CA LEU A 27 2.71 -22.88 -7.16
C LEU A 27 3.07 -23.60 -8.48
N LEU A 28 2.11 -24.23 -9.13
CA LEU A 28 2.31 -24.88 -10.42
C LEU A 28 2.78 -23.89 -11.49
N CYS A 29 2.14 -22.72 -11.56
CA CYS A 29 2.57 -21.64 -12.46
C CYS A 29 4.00 -21.19 -12.15
N ALA A 30 4.36 -21.04 -10.88
CA ALA A 30 5.71 -20.64 -10.48
C ALA A 30 6.78 -21.67 -10.87
N ILE A 31 6.47 -22.97 -10.77
CA ILE A 31 7.37 -24.06 -11.21
C ILE A 31 7.55 -24.05 -12.74
N CYS A 32 6.50 -23.71 -13.49
CA CYS A 32 6.54 -23.63 -14.94
C CYS A 32 7.36 -22.41 -15.45
N VAL A 33 7.56 -21.37 -14.62
CA VAL A 33 8.37 -20.21 -14.99
C VAL A 33 9.85 -20.56 -14.95
N LYS A 34 10.42 -20.82 -16.13
CA LYS A 34 11.85 -21.04 -16.28
C LYS A 34 12.61 -19.73 -16.04
N ALA A 35 13.24 -19.60 -14.87
CA ALA A 35 14.10 -18.46 -14.58
C ALA A 35 15.28 -18.43 -15.56
N ARG A 36 15.24 -17.52 -16.54
CA ARG A 36 16.41 -17.21 -17.37
C ARG A 36 17.31 -16.31 -16.52
N THR A 37 18.38 -16.89 -16.01
CA THR A 37 19.45 -16.11 -15.38
C THR A 37 20.14 -15.32 -16.53
N PRO A 38 20.13 -13.98 -16.54
CA PRO A 38 20.84 -13.23 -17.57
C PRO A 38 22.33 -13.63 -17.57
N GLU A 39 22.92 -13.82 -18.73
CA GLU A 39 24.34 -14.19 -18.89
C GLU A 39 25.28 -13.23 -18.16
N SER A 40 24.88 -11.96 -18.02
CA SER A 40 25.60 -10.97 -17.22
C SER A 40 25.75 -11.32 -15.74
N ILE A 41 24.85 -12.15 -15.17
CA ILE A 41 24.96 -12.63 -13.78
C ILE A 41 25.87 -13.86 -13.72
N LYS A 42 25.84 -14.72 -14.73
CA LYS A 42 26.73 -15.89 -14.81
C LYS A 42 28.19 -15.47 -14.91
N ASN A 43 28.52 -14.46 -15.70
CA ASN A 43 29.88 -13.95 -15.86
C ASN A 43 30.38 -13.22 -14.61
N ARG A 44 29.51 -12.57 -13.82
CA ARG A 44 29.91 -11.96 -12.52
C ARG A 44 30.17 -12.97 -11.41
N GLN A 45 29.61 -14.16 -11.47
CA GLN A 45 29.91 -15.24 -10.50
C GLN A 45 31.25 -15.92 -10.80
N GLN A 46 31.80 -15.77 -11.99
CA GLN A 46 33.10 -16.30 -12.40
C GLN A 46 34.25 -15.29 -12.18
N GLU A 47 33.95 -13.99 -12.11
CA GLU A 47 34.94 -13.01 -11.64
C GLU A 47 35.02 -13.10 -10.13
N LYS A 48 36.09 -13.73 -9.62
CA LYS A 48 36.49 -13.74 -8.19
C LYS A 48 36.41 -12.31 -7.66
N PRO A 49 35.90 -12.10 -6.43
CA PRO A 49 35.92 -10.78 -5.81
C PRO A 49 37.38 -10.37 -5.66
N GLN A 50 37.83 -9.40 -6.47
CA GLN A 50 38.96 -8.58 -6.06
C GLN A 50 38.56 -7.94 -4.74
N ALA A 51 39.30 -8.31 -3.72
CA ALA A 51 39.18 -7.76 -2.38
C ALA A 51 39.40 -6.24 -2.44
N GLU A 52 38.31 -5.49 -2.60
CA GLU A 52 38.28 -4.15 -2.06
C GLU A 52 38.37 -4.34 -0.54
N THR A 53 39.51 -3.97 -0.02
CA THR A 53 39.80 -3.80 1.41
C THR A 53 38.76 -2.82 1.99
N ALA A 54 37.59 -3.34 2.29
CA ALA A 54 36.65 -2.70 3.17
C ALA A 54 37.25 -2.83 4.57
N THR A 55 37.79 -1.74 5.08
CA THR A 55 38.10 -1.54 6.48
C THR A 55 36.97 -2.06 7.34
N THR A 56 37.29 -3.19 7.98
CA THR A 56 36.42 -3.91 8.91
C THR A 56 36.21 -3.07 10.15
N ASN A 57 35.20 -2.25 10.19
CA ASN A 57 34.57 -1.84 11.42
C ASN A 57 33.30 -2.66 11.59
N SER A 58 33.41 -3.72 12.40
CA SER A 58 32.33 -4.60 12.83
C SER A 58 31.39 -3.88 13.79
N LYS A 59 30.58 -2.97 13.24
CA LYS A 59 29.30 -2.58 13.84
C LYS A 59 28.24 -3.13 12.91
N LEU A 60 27.19 -3.80 13.46
CA LEU A 60 26.00 -4.19 12.73
C LEU A 60 25.60 -3.00 11.87
N SER A 61 25.93 -3.04 10.58
CA SER A 61 25.65 -1.93 9.69
C SER A 61 24.15 -2.01 9.40
N LEU A 62 23.38 -1.13 10.03
CA LEU A 62 21.94 -0.97 9.82
C LEU A 62 21.61 -0.88 8.32
N ASP A 63 22.53 -0.40 7.52
CA ASP A 63 22.44 -0.28 6.05
C ASP A 63 22.30 -1.65 5.34
N ARG A 64 22.64 -2.75 6.02
CA ARG A 64 22.42 -4.11 5.50
C ARG A 64 20.95 -4.56 5.62
N PHE A 65 20.22 -4.03 6.61
CA PHE A 65 18.84 -4.42 6.92
C PHE A 65 17.83 -3.38 6.49
N ILE A 66 18.18 -2.10 6.54
CA ILE A 66 17.30 -0.97 6.22
C ILE A 66 18.05 -0.03 5.28
N LEU A 67 17.42 0.36 4.18
CA LEU A 67 17.96 1.35 3.27
C LEU A 67 17.91 2.74 3.90
N ILE A 68 19.05 3.24 4.42
CA ILE A 68 19.11 4.54 5.12
C ILE A 68 18.61 5.69 4.23
N LYS A 69 18.96 5.70 2.94
CA LYS A 69 18.45 6.68 1.96
C LYS A 69 16.93 6.61 1.76
N GLY A 70 16.30 5.51 2.13
CA GLY A 70 14.85 5.31 2.06
C GLY A 70 14.09 5.85 3.28
N ILE A 71 14.75 6.24 4.37
CA ILE A 71 14.09 6.67 5.62
C ILE A 71 13.08 7.82 5.40
N PRO A 72 13.40 8.91 4.68
CA PRO A 72 12.41 9.95 4.43
C PRO A 72 11.17 9.44 3.67
N VAL A 73 11.37 8.50 2.74
CA VAL A 73 10.28 7.86 2.00
C VAL A 73 9.45 6.97 2.93
N SER A 74 10.10 6.26 3.85
CA SER A 74 9.43 5.40 4.84
C SER A 74 8.51 6.19 5.77
N ILE A 75 8.90 7.39 6.17
CA ILE A 75 8.06 8.27 7.01
C ILE A 75 6.77 8.67 6.25
N ALA A 76 6.90 9.09 4.99
CA ALA A 76 5.73 9.43 4.17
C ALA A 76 4.81 8.21 3.95
N LEU A 77 5.41 7.05 3.69
CA LEU A 77 4.68 5.81 3.47
C LEU A 77 3.96 5.33 4.74
N LEU A 78 4.61 5.45 5.90
CA LEU A 78 4.03 5.11 7.19
C LEU A 78 2.79 5.97 7.49
N MET A 79 2.86 7.29 7.26
CA MET A 79 1.69 8.17 7.42
C MET A 79 0.53 7.78 6.52
N LEU A 80 0.81 7.23 5.34
CA LEU A 80 -0.20 6.79 4.38
C LEU A 80 -0.78 5.42 4.74
N SER A 81 0.02 4.52 5.28
CA SER A 81 -0.39 3.15 5.62
C SER A 81 -1.22 3.06 6.91
N ILE A 82 -1.09 4.02 7.83
CA ILE A 82 -1.91 4.09 9.05
C ILE A 82 -3.41 4.10 8.74
N PRO A 83 -3.97 5.06 7.98
CA PRO A 83 -5.40 5.07 7.67
C PRO A 83 -5.81 3.91 6.74
N TYR A 84 -4.92 3.37 5.94
CA TYR A 84 -5.20 2.15 5.18
C TYR A 84 -5.43 0.95 6.11
N GLY A 85 -4.59 0.77 7.14
CA GLY A 85 -4.75 -0.27 8.16
C GLY A 85 -6.07 -0.15 8.92
N ALA A 86 -6.47 1.08 9.26
CA ALA A 86 -7.78 1.37 9.84
C ALA A 86 -8.93 0.90 8.93
N THR A 87 -8.84 1.24 7.65
CA THR A 87 -9.90 0.92 6.67
C THR A 87 -10.06 -0.57 6.47
N THR A 88 -8.96 -1.31 6.30
CA THR A 88 -9.01 -2.76 6.06
C THR A 88 -9.65 -3.54 7.19
N ASN A 89 -9.59 -3.03 8.42
CA ASN A 89 -10.10 -3.72 9.61
C ASN A 89 -11.43 -3.16 10.12
N PHE A 90 -11.67 -1.87 9.99
CA PHE A 90 -12.78 -1.21 10.67
C PHE A 90 -13.86 -0.62 9.76
N VAL A 91 -13.69 -0.62 8.44
CA VAL A 91 -14.67 -0.03 7.52
C VAL A 91 -16.05 -0.71 7.61
N ALA A 92 -16.08 -2.03 7.83
CA ALA A 92 -17.34 -2.77 8.02
C ALA A 92 -18.04 -2.40 9.34
N MET A 93 -17.26 -2.15 10.40
CA MET A 93 -17.80 -1.70 11.70
C MET A 93 -18.32 -0.28 11.59
N TYR A 94 -17.61 0.59 10.87
CA TYR A 94 -18.05 1.95 10.60
C TYR A 94 -19.35 2.00 9.80
N ALA A 95 -19.49 1.18 8.75
CA ALA A 95 -20.75 1.09 8.01
C ALA A 95 -21.94 0.73 8.91
N ARG A 96 -21.74 -0.22 9.82
CA ARG A 96 -22.77 -0.59 10.83
C ARG A 96 -23.05 0.53 11.81
N GLU A 97 -22.03 1.27 12.27
CA GLU A 97 -22.19 2.41 13.18
C GLU A 97 -23.09 3.52 12.58
N ILE A 98 -22.98 3.75 11.28
CA ILE A 98 -23.81 4.75 10.58
C ILE A 98 -25.07 4.15 9.94
N HIS A 99 -25.42 2.92 10.33
CA HIS A 99 -26.62 2.19 9.87
C HIS A 99 -26.70 1.97 8.35
N LEU A 100 -25.56 1.91 7.66
CA LEU A 100 -25.51 1.52 6.26
C LEU A 100 -25.57 -0.01 6.14
N ASP A 101 -26.65 -0.50 5.55
CA ASP A 101 -26.82 -1.94 5.29
C ASP A 101 -26.13 -2.33 3.97
N VAL A 102 -24.81 -2.26 3.98
CA VAL A 102 -23.98 -2.50 2.79
C VAL A 102 -23.09 -3.72 3.02
N PRO A 103 -23.10 -4.71 2.11
CA PRO A 103 -22.18 -5.83 2.21
C PRO A 103 -20.73 -5.34 2.15
N SER A 104 -19.97 -5.49 3.23
CA SER A 104 -18.57 -5.04 3.34
C SER A 104 -17.65 -5.63 2.25
N GLY A 105 -17.99 -6.79 1.70
CA GLY A 105 -17.29 -7.38 0.58
C GLY A 105 -17.32 -6.53 -0.70
N PHE A 106 -18.38 -5.76 -0.92
CA PHE A 106 -18.48 -4.83 -2.07
C PHE A 106 -17.45 -3.72 -2.00
N PHE A 107 -17.20 -3.18 -0.80
CA PHE A 107 -16.19 -2.15 -0.58
C PHE A 107 -14.82 -2.60 -1.11
N PHE A 108 -14.37 -3.77 -0.68
CA PHE A 108 -13.05 -4.30 -1.12
C PHE A 108 -13.03 -4.72 -2.59
N THR A 109 -14.16 -5.17 -3.13
CA THR A 109 -14.26 -5.50 -4.56
C THR A 109 -14.11 -4.25 -5.42
N LEU A 110 -14.81 -3.16 -5.09
CA LEU A 110 -14.68 -1.88 -5.79
C LEU A 110 -13.27 -1.30 -5.65
N MET A 111 -12.67 -1.41 -4.47
CA MET A 111 -11.29 -0.99 -4.25
C MET A 111 -10.31 -1.80 -5.14
N ALA A 112 -10.52 -3.11 -5.26
CA ALA A 112 -9.70 -3.96 -6.13
C ALA A 112 -9.85 -3.61 -7.61
N VAL A 113 -11.08 -3.30 -8.07
CA VAL A 113 -11.35 -2.84 -9.44
C VAL A 113 -10.63 -1.52 -9.71
N GLY A 114 -10.77 -0.53 -8.81
CA GLY A 114 -10.06 0.74 -8.92
C GLY A 114 -8.54 0.58 -8.97
N MET A 115 -8.01 -0.31 -8.11
CA MET A 115 -6.59 -0.61 -8.07
C MET A 115 -6.09 -1.30 -9.35
N GLY A 116 -6.84 -2.25 -9.90
CA GLY A 116 -6.50 -2.92 -11.15
C GLY A 116 -6.50 -1.97 -12.34
N ALA A 117 -7.58 -1.16 -12.48
CA ALA A 117 -7.70 -0.20 -13.56
C ALA A 117 -6.59 0.86 -13.54
N SER A 118 -6.28 1.41 -12.37
CA SER A 118 -5.26 2.45 -12.25
C SER A 118 -3.84 1.93 -12.51
N ARG A 119 -3.53 0.67 -12.19
CA ARG A 119 -2.21 0.05 -12.45
C ARG A 119 -1.89 -0.03 -13.94
N LEU A 120 -2.90 -0.27 -14.79
CA LEU A 120 -2.70 -0.32 -16.25
C LEU A 120 -2.20 1.01 -16.82
N VAL A 121 -2.68 2.13 -16.27
CA VAL A 121 -2.29 3.47 -16.70
C VAL A 121 -1.02 3.93 -16.00
N ALA A 122 -0.93 3.73 -14.70
CA ALA A 122 0.20 4.17 -13.88
C ALA A 122 1.51 3.44 -14.22
N GLY A 123 1.45 2.14 -14.51
CA GLY A 123 2.64 1.35 -14.84
C GLY A 123 3.45 1.98 -15.97
N LYS A 124 2.79 2.35 -17.08
CA LYS A 124 3.45 3.00 -18.22
C LYS A 124 4.15 4.32 -17.84
N LYS A 125 3.53 5.14 -17.01
CA LYS A 125 4.10 6.42 -16.57
C LYS A 125 5.27 6.23 -15.59
N VAL A 126 5.17 5.25 -14.70
CA VAL A 126 6.25 4.88 -13.77
C VAL A 126 7.47 4.38 -14.55
N ASP A 127 7.26 3.54 -15.57
CA ASP A 127 8.33 3.03 -16.45
C ASP A 127 9.00 4.15 -17.26
N GLN A 128 8.27 5.21 -17.59
CA GLN A 128 8.79 6.42 -18.24
C GLN A 128 9.57 7.35 -17.27
N GLY A 129 9.66 7.01 -15.99
CA GLY A 129 10.40 7.78 -14.99
C GLY A 129 9.61 8.86 -14.25
N TYR A 130 8.30 9.02 -14.50
CA TYR A 130 7.44 9.99 -13.81
C TYR A 130 7.01 9.55 -12.40
N ILE A 131 7.93 8.93 -11.65
CA ILE A 131 7.65 8.24 -10.38
C ILE A 131 7.06 9.19 -9.32
N THR A 132 7.74 10.31 -9.05
CA THR A 132 7.29 11.28 -8.04
C THR A 132 5.96 11.94 -8.41
N GLN A 133 5.75 12.21 -9.70
CA GLN A 133 4.48 12.78 -10.19
C GLN A 133 3.33 11.77 -10.04
N CYS A 134 3.56 10.49 -10.33
CA CYS A 134 2.57 9.45 -10.12
C CYS A 134 2.17 9.35 -8.64
N ILE A 135 3.13 9.45 -7.73
CA ILE A 135 2.83 9.43 -6.28
C ILE A 135 2.01 10.65 -5.88
N HIS A 136 2.36 11.85 -6.35
CA HIS A 136 1.57 13.06 -6.09
C HIS A 136 0.12 12.90 -6.57
N VAL A 137 -0.06 12.49 -7.83
CA VAL A 137 -1.39 12.29 -8.42
C VAL A 137 -2.19 11.22 -7.67
N GLY A 138 -1.54 10.14 -7.22
CA GLY A 138 -2.18 9.08 -6.45
C GLY A 138 -2.60 9.50 -5.04
N LEU A 139 -1.91 10.47 -4.42
CA LEU A 139 -2.25 10.93 -3.06
C LEU A 139 -3.55 11.75 -3.02
N TYR A 140 -3.88 12.52 -4.06
CA TYR A 140 -5.12 13.31 -4.09
C TYR A 140 -6.39 12.48 -3.92
N PRO A 141 -6.63 11.42 -4.71
CA PRO A 141 -7.83 10.60 -4.53
C PRO A 141 -7.84 9.88 -3.18
N VAL A 142 -6.69 9.53 -2.60
CA VAL A 142 -6.62 8.92 -1.26
C VAL A 142 -7.06 9.91 -0.19
N ILE A 143 -6.57 11.15 -0.22
CA ILE A 143 -6.96 12.21 0.73
C ILE A 143 -8.46 12.48 0.62
N LEU A 144 -8.96 12.65 -0.61
CA LEU A 144 -10.38 12.88 -0.86
C LEU A 144 -11.23 11.72 -0.34
N ALA A 145 -10.82 10.49 -0.58
CA ALA A 145 -11.54 9.29 -0.15
C ALA A 145 -11.66 9.21 1.38
N PHE A 146 -10.58 9.45 2.13
CA PHE A 146 -10.65 9.48 3.59
C PHE A 146 -11.49 10.62 4.12
N PHE A 147 -11.43 11.79 3.49
CA PHE A 147 -12.30 12.91 3.84
C PHE A 147 -13.77 12.57 3.58
N MET A 148 -14.10 12.04 2.40
CA MET A 148 -15.46 11.60 2.06
C MET A 148 -15.96 10.53 3.03
N LEU A 149 -15.10 9.57 3.40
CA LEU A 149 -15.47 8.53 4.36
C LEU A 149 -15.82 9.13 5.73
N SER A 150 -15.07 10.14 6.19
CA SER A 150 -15.41 10.83 7.45
C SER A 150 -16.73 11.60 7.35
N MET A 151 -17.09 12.13 6.18
CA MET A 151 -18.35 12.88 5.97
C MET A 151 -19.60 12.00 5.93
N CYS A 152 -19.47 10.69 5.66
CA CYS A 152 -20.61 9.76 5.63
C CYS A 152 -21.46 9.83 6.90
N ARG A 153 -20.84 10.02 8.08
CA ARG A 153 -21.56 10.14 9.35
C ARG A 153 -22.52 11.32 9.41
N PHE A 154 -22.14 12.44 8.79
CA PHE A 154 -22.96 13.66 8.81
C PHE A 154 -24.07 13.63 7.76
N ILE A 155 -23.85 12.90 6.66
CA ILE A 155 -24.80 12.80 5.55
C ILE A 155 -25.84 11.70 5.79
N ALA A 156 -25.47 10.61 6.47
CA ALA A 156 -26.37 9.48 6.70
C ALA A 156 -27.70 9.85 7.39
N PRO A 157 -27.75 10.75 8.42
CA PRO A 157 -28.99 11.16 9.04
C PRO A 157 -29.93 11.99 8.14
N GLU A 158 -29.35 12.72 7.16
CA GLU A 158 -30.12 13.58 6.26
C GLU A 158 -30.61 12.82 5.04
N SER A 159 -29.77 11.95 4.47
CA SER A 159 -30.08 11.16 3.29
C SER A 159 -29.24 9.88 3.26
N MET A 160 -29.89 8.76 3.60
CA MET A 160 -29.26 7.44 3.58
C MET A 160 -28.73 7.08 2.19
N ASN A 161 -29.53 7.34 1.15
CA ASN A 161 -29.11 7.07 -0.25
C ASN A 161 -27.87 7.86 -0.64
N ALA A 162 -27.75 9.13 -0.22
CA ALA A 162 -26.54 9.93 -0.52
C ALA A 162 -25.32 9.37 0.23
N ALA A 163 -25.47 8.93 1.47
CA ALA A 163 -24.42 8.31 2.24
C ALA A 163 -23.96 6.97 1.64
N GLU A 164 -24.87 6.16 1.11
CA GLU A 164 -24.55 4.91 0.40
C GLU A 164 -23.75 5.18 -0.87
N TRP A 165 -24.18 6.10 -1.73
CA TRP A 165 -23.43 6.48 -2.93
C TRP A 165 -22.03 7.00 -2.59
N LEU A 166 -21.93 7.82 -1.56
CA LEU A 166 -20.66 8.34 -1.08
C LEU A 166 -19.76 7.20 -0.60
N PHE A 167 -20.31 6.28 0.19
CA PHE A 167 -19.60 5.12 0.71
C PHE A 167 -19.10 4.20 -0.41
N PHE A 168 -19.84 4.04 -1.51
CA PHE A 168 -19.40 3.27 -2.67
C PHE A 168 -18.37 3.99 -3.56
N ALA A 169 -18.37 5.31 -3.59
CA ALA A 169 -17.37 6.08 -4.32
C ALA A 169 -15.99 6.00 -3.66
N VAL A 170 -15.95 5.93 -2.32
CA VAL A 170 -14.69 5.89 -1.54
C VAL A 170 -13.75 4.76 -1.94
N PRO A 171 -14.17 3.48 -2.00
CA PRO A 171 -13.26 2.39 -2.34
C PRO A 171 -12.69 2.49 -3.76
N LEU A 172 -13.45 3.04 -4.71
CA LEU A 172 -12.94 3.30 -6.05
C LEU A 172 -11.80 4.34 -6.02
N LEU A 173 -11.98 5.43 -5.29
CA LEU A 173 -10.95 6.47 -5.12
C LEU A 173 -9.72 5.92 -4.39
N LEU A 174 -9.91 5.17 -3.29
CA LEU A 174 -8.81 4.49 -2.60
C LEU A 174 -8.07 3.52 -3.52
N GLY A 175 -8.82 2.73 -4.29
CA GLY A 175 -8.25 1.79 -5.25
C GLY A 175 -7.42 2.49 -6.31
N ILE A 176 -7.95 3.56 -6.92
CA ILE A 176 -7.22 4.37 -7.92
C ILE A 176 -5.94 4.93 -7.30
N GLY A 177 -6.03 5.55 -6.13
CA GLY A 177 -4.89 6.16 -5.45
C GLY A 177 -3.80 5.14 -5.10
N PHE A 178 -4.14 4.10 -4.38
CA PHE A 178 -3.17 3.07 -3.97
C PHE A 178 -2.66 2.24 -5.16
N GLY A 179 -3.48 2.02 -6.18
CA GLY A 179 -3.05 1.33 -7.40
C GLY A 179 -1.95 2.08 -8.16
N ILE A 180 -1.93 3.42 -8.07
CA ILE A 180 -0.86 4.27 -8.61
C ILE A 180 0.35 4.31 -7.64
N ILE A 181 0.09 4.50 -6.35
CA ILE A 181 1.13 4.75 -5.33
C ILE A 181 2.00 3.51 -5.12
N PHE A 182 1.43 2.30 -5.00
CA PHE A 182 2.20 1.10 -4.68
C PHE A 182 3.34 0.80 -5.66
N PRO A 183 3.11 0.69 -6.98
CA PRO A 183 4.21 0.42 -7.90
C PRO A 183 5.20 1.60 -7.97
N ALA A 184 4.73 2.84 -7.88
CA ALA A 184 5.58 4.01 -7.92
C ALA A 184 6.49 4.10 -6.69
N MET A 185 5.96 3.84 -5.48
CA MET A 185 6.76 3.81 -4.25
C MET A 185 7.82 2.71 -4.28
N ASN A 186 7.45 1.48 -4.67
CA ASN A 186 8.41 0.39 -4.77
C ASN A 186 9.54 0.73 -5.75
N THR A 187 9.22 1.29 -6.92
CA THR A 187 10.21 1.73 -7.90
C THR A 187 11.10 2.86 -7.35
N LEU A 188 10.52 3.79 -6.58
CA LEU A 188 11.27 4.87 -5.93
C LEU A 188 12.34 4.31 -4.97
N TYR A 189 11.97 3.33 -4.13
CA TYR A 189 12.93 2.69 -3.22
C TYR A 189 14.03 1.96 -3.98
N ILE A 190 13.68 1.22 -5.04
CA ILE A 190 14.67 0.49 -5.87
C ILE A 190 15.63 1.46 -6.54
N ASN A 191 15.17 2.63 -6.97
CA ASN A 191 16.02 3.64 -7.62
C ASN A 191 16.97 4.37 -6.65
N LEU A 192 16.65 4.40 -5.35
CA LEU A 192 17.54 4.92 -4.31
C LEU A 192 18.62 3.90 -3.90
N ALA A 193 18.45 2.63 -4.25
CA ALA A 193 19.33 1.56 -3.83
C ALA A 193 20.34 1.18 -4.92
N PRO A 194 21.60 0.89 -4.54
CA PRO A 194 22.57 0.27 -5.44
C PRO A 194 22.11 -1.15 -5.82
N ASN A 195 22.69 -1.70 -6.89
CA ASN A 195 22.26 -2.98 -7.47
C ASN A 195 22.29 -4.16 -6.47
N ASN A 196 23.24 -4.14 -5.52
CA ASN A 196 23.40 -5.17 -4.49
C ASN A 196 22.46 -5.02 -3.30
N GLN A 197 21.73 -3.88 -3.19
CA GLN A 197 20.81 -3.60 -2.07
C GLN A 197 19.34 -3.48 -2.50
N ARG A 198 18.98 -3.93 -3.71
CA ARG A 198 17.59 -3.87 -4.16
C ARG A 198 16.61 -4.67 -3.29
N ALA A 199 17.05 -5.83 -2.80
CA ALA A 199 16.25 -6.64 -1.89
C ALA A 199 16.02 -5.90 -0.57
N THR A 200 17.06 -5.25 -0.03
CA THR A 200 16.96 -4.40 1.17
C THR A 200 16.01 -3.21 0.96
N ALA A 201 16.03 -2.60 -0.22
CA ALA A 201 15.11 -1.51 -0.57
C ALA A 201 13.64 -1.97 -0.53
N THR A 202 13.33 -3.10 -1.18
CA THR A 202 11.98 -3.66 -1.17
C THR A 202 11.56 -4.10 0.22
N SER A 203 12.46 -4.70 1.00
CA SER A 203 12.20 -5.06 2.39
C SER A 203 11.91 -3.83 3.24
N THR A 204 12.69 -2.75 3.12
CA THR A 204 12.44 -1.48 3.83
C THR A 204 11.08 -0.88 3.47
N TYR A 205 10.70 -0.92 2.19
CA TYR A 205 9.38 -0.49 1.71
C TYR A 205 8.26 -1.28 2.38
N LEU A 206 8.32 -2.62 2.35
CA LEU A 206 7.30 -3.50 2.94
C LEU A 206 7.23 -3.34 4.46
N THR A 207 8.38 -3.28 5.14
CA THR A 207 8.43 -3.08 6.59
C THR A 207 7.79 -1.75 7.01
N ALA A 208 8.08 -0.66 6.30
CA ALA A 208 7.47 0.64 6.59
C ALA A 208 5.94 0.60 6.39
N TRP A 209 5.49 -0.10 5.35
CA TRP A 209 4.07 -0.30 5.06
C TRP A 209 3.37 -1.10 6.16
N ASP A 210 3.92 -2.26 6.54
CA ASP A 210 3.33 -3.17 7.53
C ASP A 210 3.33 -2.56 8.95
N VAL A 211 4.41 -1.86 9.32
CA VAL A 211 4.47 -1.13 10.59
C VAL A 211 3.37 -0.07 10.67
N GLY A 212 3.16 0.69 9.57
CA GLY A 212 2.11 1.68 9.54
C GLY A 212 0.71 1.07 9.61
N ILE A 213 0.45 -0.05 8.93
CA ILE A 213 -0.80 -0.81 9.06
C ILE A 213 -1.01 -1.23 10.52
N GLY A 214 0.01 -1.81 11.17
CA GLY A 214 -0.07 -2.24 12.57
C GLY A 214 -0.39 -1.09 13.52
N ILE A 215 0.30 0.05 13.38
CA ILE A 215 0.00 1.27 14.14
C ILE A 215 -1.44 1.74 13.87
N GLY A 216 -1.86 1.70 12.60
CA GLY A 216 -3.21 2.08 12.17
C GLY A 216 -4.30 1.25 12.84
N ILE A 217 -4.15 -0.06 12.88
CA ILE A 217 -5.11 -0.96 13.52
C ILE A 217 -5.20 -0.68 15.02
N LEU A 218 -4.05 -0.61 15.71
CA LEU A 218 -4.01 -0.39 17.15
C LEU A 218 -4.57 0.98 17.54
N SER A 219 -4.11 2.05 16.89
CA SER A 219 -4.57 3.42 17.19
C SER A 219 -6.05 3.62 16.88
N SER A 220 -6.53 3.05 15.77
CA SER A 220 -7.93 3.18 15.37
C SER A 220 -8.88 2.46 16.35
N GLY A 221 -8.48 1.31 16.88
CA GLY A 221 -9.26 0.63 17.92
C GLY A 221 -9.40 1.47 19.17
N VAL A 222 -8.32 2.11 19.63
CA VAL A 222 -8.34 3.00 20.79
C VAL A 222 -9.17 4.27 20.53
N ILE A 223 -8.99 4.90 19.36
CA ILE A 223 -9.74 6.11 18.99
C ILE A 223 -11.24 5.79 18.90
N ALA A 224 -11.62 4.67 18.30
CA ALA A 224 -13.01 4.27 18.14
C ALA A 224 -13.72 3.96 19.48
N GLN A 225 -12.97 3.53 20.51
CA GLN A 225 -13.53 3.30 21.86
C GLN A 225 -13.87 4.60 22.59
N HIS A 226 -13.10 5.66 22.41
CA HIS A 226 -13.28 6.95 23.09
C HIS A 226 -14.08 7.96 22.25
N PHE A 227 -13.98 7.83 20.95
CA PHE A 227 -14.65 8.67 19.95
C PHE A 227 -15.43 7.74 19.00
N THR A 228 -15.78 8.20 17.83
CA THR A 228 -16.47 7.43 16.80
C THR A 228 -15.55 7.20 15.60
N PHE A 229 -15.88 6.21 14.74
CA PHE A 229 -15.02 5.88 13.59
C PHE A 229 -14.83 7.04 12.60
N TYR A 230 -15.73 8.03 12.52
CA TYR A 230 -15.53 9.18 11.64
C TYR A 230 -14.26 9.96 11.99
N MET A 231 -13.90 10.03 13.30
CA MET A 231 -12.66 10.67 13.74
C MET A 231 -11.41 9.93 13.24
N VAL A 232 -11.46 8.61 13.20
CA VAL A 232 -10.36 7.80 12.63
C VAL A 232 -10.09 8.18 11.18
N TYR A 233 -11.16 8.30 10.38
CA TYR A 233 -11.04 8.65 8.96
C TYR A 233 -10.69 10.12 8.73
N LEU A 234 -11.17 11.02 9.59
CA LEU A 234 -10.79 12.43 9.56
C LEU A 234 -9.28 12.60 9.84
N ILE A 235 -8.79 11.97 10.91
CA ILE A 235 -7.35 11.93 11.23
C ILE A 235 -6.58 11.28 10.07
N GLY A 236 -7.11 10.23 9.47
CA GLY A 236 -6.53 9.59 8.29
C GLY A 236 -6.38 10.55 7.11
N SER A 237 -7.40 11.37 6.82
CA SER A 237 -7.32 12.40 5.78
C SER A 237 -6.25 13.45 6.08
N VAL A 238 -6.17 13.91 7.33
CA VAL A 238 -5.13 14.84 7.78
C VAL A 238 -3.73 14.23 7.65
N LEU A 239 -3.54 12.98 8.08
CA LEU A 239 -2.26 12.27 7.95
C LEU A 239 -1.83 12.12 6.49
N CYS A 240 -2.76 11.78 5.59
CA CYS A 240 -2.47 11.70 4.16
C CYS A 240 -2.11 13.07 3.57
N THR A 241 -2.76 14.14 4.03
CA THR A 241 -2.42 15.52 3.62
C THR A 241 -1.03 15.92 4.09
N VAL A 242 -0.70 15.63 5.36
CA VAL A 242 0.65 15.84 5.90
C VAL A 242 1.69 15.01 5.14
N SER A 243 1.36 13.75 4.81
CA SER A 243 2.21 12.89 3.98
C SER A 243 2.46 13.50 2.60
N LEU A 244 1.44 14.07 1.94
CA LEU A 244 1.58 14.77 0.66
C LEU A 244 2.54 15.96 0.77
N ILE A 245 2.33 16.83 1.76
CA ILE A 245 3.18 18.00 2.00
C ILE A 245 4.62 17.57 2.27
N PHE A 246 4.81 16.57 3.14
CA PHE A 246 6.13 16.04 3.46
C PHE A 246 6.78 15.40 2.22
N PHE A 247 6.01 14.67 1.42
CA PHE A 247 6.50 14.07 0.17
C PHE A 247 6.99 15.12 -0.82
N VAL A 248 6.21 16.19 -1.03
CA VAL A 248 6.59 17.29 -1.93
C VAL A 248 7.80 18.04 -1.42
N CYS A 249 7.81 18.42 -0.14
CA CYS A 249 8.83 19.32 0.43
C CYS A 249 10.14 18.61 0.77
N LYS A 250 10.12 17.34 1.14
CA LYS A 250 11.29 16.60 1.64
C LYS A 250 11.66 15.40 0.77
N VAL A 251 10.69 14.54 0.43
CA VAL A 251 10.97 13.28 -0.26
C VAL A 251 11.36 13.54 -1.72
N THR A 252 10.61 14.38 -2.44
CA THR A 252 10.87 14.68 -3.86
C THR A 252 12.26 15.30 -4.08
N PRO A 253 12.70 16.32 -3.34
CA PRO A 253 14.05 16.88 -3.46
C PRO A 253 15.13 15.84 -3.05
N HIS A 254 14.89 15.09 -1.98
CA HIS A 254 15.80 14.03 -1.54
C HIS A 254 15.98 12.96 -2.62
N TYR A 255 14.87 12.49 -3.22
CA TYR A 255 14.91 11.53 -4.31
C TYR A 255 15.67 12.04 -5.51
N ASN A 256 15.38 13.26 -5.98
CA ASN A 256 16.05 13.85 -7.14
C ASN A 256 17.56 14.00 -6.95
N LYS A 257 18.01 14.24 -5.71
CA LYS A 257 19.44 14.36 -5.35
C LYS A 257 20.13 13.00 -5.24
N ASN A 258 19.43 11.95 -4.80
CA ASN A 258 20.03 10.66 -4.43
C ASN A 258 19.67 9.50 -5.36
N LYS A 259 18.79 9.70 -6.34
CA LYS A 259 18.44 8.66 -7.31
C LYS A 259 19.66 8.23 -8.12
N LEU A 260 19.79 6.92 -8.28
CA LEU A 260 20.89 6.27 -9.03
C LEU A 260 20.51 5.96 -10.48
N ARG A 261 19.22 6.15 -10.83
CA ARG A 261 18.63 5.84 -12.15
C ARG A 261 17.52 6.82 -12.48
#